data_d3447ab984c5fa7acf66235e58de20d5
#
_entry.id   d3447ab984c5fa7acf66235e58de20d5
#
_cell.length_a   1.000
_cell.length_b   1.000
_cell.length_c   1.000
_cell.angle_alpha   90.00
_cell.angle_beta   90.00
_cell.angle_gamma   90.00
#
_symmetry.space_group_name_H-M   'P 1'
#
loop_
_entity.id
_entity.type
_entity.pdbx_description
1 polymer ?
#
loop_
_entity_poly.entity_id
_entity_poly.type
_entity_poly.pdbx_seq_one_letter_code
_entity_poly.pdbx_strand_id
1 'polypeptide(L)'
;MKIFCKIAILLLGLQVFCTKAVAQDVVRSHIPLSTNVSEGRFEFLRSTKSPDLSFLLDKYSGKVWRRTGRRSLERIPVEDLVVEGADKINFQLYMGNSNVSDCFLLNIHTGEMWEYYVERLTNRAFRKLEMPVELKLEE
;
A
#
# COMPACT_ATOMS: atom_id res chain seq x y z
N MET A 1 -62.12 28.63 -13.44
CA MET A 1 -60.78 29.16 -13.69
C MET A 1 -59.87 29.19 -12.45
N LYS A 2 -60.23 28.61 -11.28
CA LYS A 2 -59.43 28.61 -10.05
C LYS A 2 -58.81 27.22 -9.69
N ILE A 3 -59.19 26.17 -10.39
CA ILE A 3 -58.72 24.79 -10.11
C ILE A 3 -57.45 24.48 -10.92
N PHE A 4 -57.28 25.02 -12.10
CA PHE A 4 -56.12 24.79 -12.95
C PHE A 4 -54.81 25.40 -12.40
N CYS A 5 -54.90 26.49 -11.63
CA CYS A 5 -53.73 27.15 -11.08
C CYS A 5 -53.13 26.40 -9.88
N LYS A 6 -53.92 25.57 -9.15
CA LYS A 6 -53.41 24.79 -8.01
C LYS A 6 -52.68 23.50 -8.42
N ILE A 7 -53.02 22.94 -9.57
CA ILE A 7 -52.38 21.72 -10.08
C ILE A 7 -50.99 22.04 -10.68
N ALA A 8 -50.85 23.21 -11.30
CA ALA A 8 -49.56 23.63 -11.87
C ALA A 8 -48.49 23.89 -10.79
N ILE A 9 -48.88 24.37 -9.62
CA ILE A 9 -47.95 24.62 -8.50
C ILE A 9 -47.51 23.30 -7.84
N LEU A 10 -48.38 22.30 -7.82
CA LEU A 10 -48.05 20.97 -7.25
C LEU A 10 -47.07 20.20 -8.14
N LEU A 11 -47.12 20.38 -9.45
CA LEU A 11 -46.19 19.74 -10.40
C LEU A 11 -44.81 20.41 -10.43
N LEU A 12 -44.70 21.70 -10.14
CA LEU A 12 -43.39 22.36 -10.05
C LEU A 12 -42.63 22.02 -8.74
N GLY A 13 -43.36 21.65 -7.66
CA GLY A 13 -42.76 21.27 -6.40
C GLY A 13 -42.07 19.89 -6.40
N LEU A 14 -42.41 19.04 -7.37
CA LEU A 14 -41.90 17.64 -7.42
C LEU A 14 -40.58 17.49 -8.20
N GLN A 15 -40.15 18.53 -8.90
CA GLN A 15 -38.90 18.45 -9.69
C GLN A 15 -37.64 18.92 -8.95
N VAL A 16 -37.75 19.43 -7.75
CA VAL A 16 -36.59 19.99 -7.00
C VAL A 16 -35.95 18.94 -6.09
N PHE A 17 -36.55 17.73 -5.93
CA PHE A 17 -36.01 16.70 -5.03
C PHE A 17 -35.18 15.60 -5.70
N CYS A 18 -34.93 15.67 -7.01
CA CYS A 18 -34.27 14.57 -7.74
C CYS A 18 -32.83 14.86 -8.17
N THR A 19 -32.14 15.87 -7.64
CA THR A 19 -30.78 16.20 -8.08
C THR A 19 -29.72 16.23 -6.98
N LYS A 20 -29.90 15.44 -5.91
CA LYS A 20 -28.86 15.30 -4.88
C LYS A 20 -28.48 13.85 -4.55
N ALA A 21 -28.51 12.97 -5.52
CA ALA A 21 -28.12 11.58 -5.31
C ALA A 21 -27.10 11.07 -6.34
N VAL A 22 -26.23 11.91 -6.87
CA VAL A 22 -25.12 11.46 -7.75
C VAL A 22 -23.87 12.27 -7.43
N ALA A 23 -23.30 12.10 -6.28
CA ALA A 23 -21.94 12.55 -5.98
C ALA A 23 -21.36 11.91 -4.71
N GLN A 24 -21.54 10.61 -4.53
CA GLN A 24 -20.87 9.92 -3.42
C GLN A 24 -20.25 8.58 -3.80
N ASP A 25 -19.86 8.39 -5.04
CA ASP A 25 -19.31 7.09 -5.44
C ASP A 25 -18.00 7.16 -6.23
N VAL A 26 -17.09 8.05 -5.89
CA VAL A 26 -15.71 8.02 -6.44
C VAL A 26 -14.66 8.47 -5.43
N VAL A 27 -14.75 8.07 -4.18
CA VAL A 27 -13.58 8.14 -3.28
C VAL A 27 -13.45 6.82 -2.52
N ARG A 28 -13.50 5.71 -3.23
CA ARG A 28 -12.90 4.45 -2.80
C ARG A 28 -11.59 4.24 -3.54
N SER A 29 -10.77 5.24 -3.60
CA SER A 29 -9.46 5.12 -4.18
C SER A 29 -8.42 5.34 -3.10
N HIS A 30 -7.60 4.33 -2.94
CA HIS A 30 -6.29 4.45 -2.37
C HIS A 30 -6.24 4.83 -0.88
N ILE A 31 -6.81 3.98 -0.04
CA ILE A 31 -6.25 3.85 1.29
C ILE A 31 -4.87 3.22 1.05
N PRO A 32 -3.77 3.96 1.25
CA PRO A 32 -2.46 3.34 1.24
C PRO A 32 -2.49 2.24 2.29
N LEU A 33 -2.17 1.03 1.87
CA LEU A 33 -2.16 -0.18 2.70
C LEU A 33 -1.02 -0.20 3.71
N SER A 34 -0.27 0.84 3.77
CA SER A 34 0.64 1.19 4.83
C SER A 34 -0.17 1.91 5.89
N THR A 35 -0.45 1.24 7.00
CA THR A 35 -0.78 1.94 8.22
C THR A 35 0.45 2.77 8.58
N ASN A 36 0.42 4.05 8.25
CA ASN A 36 1.45 5.01 8.65
C ASN A 36 1.49 5.13 10.18
N VAL A 37 2.01 4.13 10.85
CA VAL A 37 2.58 4.29 12.18
C VAL A 37 3.99 4.81 11.96
N SER A 38 4.09 6.10 11.69
CA SER A 38 5.31 6.77 11.23
C SER A 38 6.48 6.71 12.21
N GLU A 39 6.27 6.34 13.46
CA GLU A 39 7.27 6.50 14.52
C GLU A 39 7.81 5.18 15.09
N GLY A 40 7.16 4.04 14.88
CA GLY A 40 7.62 2.77 15.42
C GLY A 40 8.73 2.13 14.58
N ARG A 41 9.64 1.40 15.26
CA ARG A 41 10.68 0.59 14.61
C ARG A 41 10.10 -0.52 13.72
N PHE A 42 9.01 -1.14 14.16
CA PHE A 42 8.40 -2.25 13.45
C PHE A 42 7.11 -1.82 12.76
N GLU A 43 6.90 -2.30 11.55
CA GLU A 43 5.68 -2.08 10.77
C GLU A 43 5.09 -3.41 10.33
N PHE A 44 3.78 -3.59 10.53
CA PHE A 44 3.06 -4.77 10.06
C PHE A 44 2.14 -4.38 8.89
N LEU A 45 2.39 -5.01 7.74
CA LEU A 45 1.62 -4.78 6.52
C LEU A 45 0.84 -6.03 6.16
N ARG A 46 -0.39 -5.83 5.69
CA ARG A 46 -1.25 -6.91 5.22
C ARG A 46 -1.83 -6.56 3.87
N SER A 47 -1.76 -7.49 2.93
CA SER A 47 -2.41 -7.34 1.63
C SER A 47 -3.93 -7.34 1.78
N THR A 48 -4.61 -6.43 1.09
CA THR A 48 -6.08 -6.39 1.03
C THR A 48 -6.64 -7.47 0.12
N LYS A 49 -5.90 -7.84 -0.93
CA LYS A 49 -6.31 -8.87 -1.90
C LYS A 49 -5.93 -10.28 -1.50
N SER A 50 -4.83 -10.43 -0.77
CA SER A 50 -4.34 -11.72 -0.27
C SER A 50 -4.17 -11.64 1.24
N PRO A 51 -5.24 -11.87 2.03
CA PRO A 51 -5.19 -11.73 3.49
C PRO A 51 -4.12 -12.60 4.16
N ASP A 52 -3.69 -13.68 3.51
CA ASP A 52 -2.61 -14.55 3.97
C ASP A 52 -1.21 -13.99 3.70
N LEU A 53 -1.13 -12.96 2.84
CA LEU A 53 0.11 -12.24 2.59
C LEU A 53 0.22 -11.09 3.58
N SER A 54 1.07 -11.29 4.57
CA SER A 54 1.34 -10.26 5.58
C SER A 54 2.83 -10.27 5.91
N PHE A 55 3.39 -9.09 6.11
CA PHE A 55 4.80 -8.89 6.41
C PHE A 55 4.97 -8.10 7.70
N LEU A 56 6.03 -8.40 8.43
CA LEU A 56 6.57 -7.59 9.50
C LEU A 56 7.91 -7.04 9.03
N LEU A 57 8.08 -5.74 9.03
CA LEU A 57 9.30 -5.04 8.69
C LEU A 57 9.96 -4.49 9.96
N ASP A 58 11.25 -4.72 10.15
CA ASP A 58 12.11 -3.90 11.01
C ASP A 58 12.67 -2.74 10.17
N LYS A 59 12.11 -1.56 10.33
CA LYS A 59 12.46 -0.36 9.57
C LYS A 59 13.90 0.11 9.77
N TYR A 60 14.54 -0.30 10.86
CA TYR A 60 15.92 0.07 11.15
C TYR A 60 16.91 -0.81 10.38
N SER A 61 16.67 -2.12 10.36
CA SER A 61 17.60 -3.09 9.79
C SER A 61 17.18 -3.64 8.42
N GLY A 62 15.99 -3.29 7.90
CA GLY A 62 15.46 -3.83 6.64
C GLY A 62 15.10 -5.31 6.69
N LYS A 63 15.13 -5.93 7.85
CA LYS A 63 14.73 -7.33 8.02
C LYS A 63 13.24 -7.46 7.82
N VAL A 64 12.84 -8.41 6.98
CA VAL A 64 11.44 -8.68 6.67
C VAL A 64 11.09 -10.11 7.08
N TRP A 65 9.95 -10.27 7.71
CA TRP A 65 9.34 -11.57 8.00
C TRP A 65 7.98 -11.65 7.33
N ARG A 66 7.67 -12.81 6.78
CA ARG A 66 6.34 -13.13 6.26
C ARG A 66 5.58 -13.98 7.28
N ARG A 67 4.30 -13.71 7.44
CA ARG A 67 3.43 -14.58 8.22
C ARG A 67 3.13 -15.86 7.43
N THR A 68 3.43 -17.02 8.01
CA THR A 68 3.21 -18.34 7.38
C THR A 68 2.08 -19.13 8.03
N GLY A 69 1.51 -18.64 9.10
CA GLY A 69 0.44 -19.29 9.84
C GLY A 69 -0.17 -18.39 10.89
N ARG A 70 -0.98 -18.97 11.78
CA ARG A 70 -1.63 -18.18 12.84
C ARG A 70 -0.64 -17.59 13.84
N ARG A 71 0.49 -18.27 14.09
CA ARG A 71 1.46 -17.90 15.14
C ARG A 71 2.91 -17.98 14.68
N SER A 72 3.18 -18.03 13.39
CA SER A 72 4.52 -18.21 12.84
C SER A 72 4.89 -17.12 11.85
N LEU A 73 6.15 -16.67 11.97
CA LEU A 73 6.80 -15.75 11.06
C LEU A 73 8.03 -16.46 10.46
N GLU A 74 8.21 -16.34 9.17
CA GLU A 74 9.36 -16.80 8.43
C GLU A 74 10.16 -15.60 7.96
N ARG A 75 11.47 -15.59 8.21
CA ARG A 75 12.35 -14.53 7.71
C ARG A 75 12.53 -14.69 6.21
N ILE A 76 12.33 -13.59 5.49
CA ILE A 76 12.58 -13.53 4.06
C ILE A 76 13.99 -12.96 3.84
N PRO A 77 14.85 -13.64 3.07
CA PRO A 77 16.15 -13.12 2.67
C PRO A 77 15.99 -11.83 1.86
N VAL A 78 16.89 -10.87 2.08
CA VAL A 78 17.03 -9.66 1.27
C VAL A 78 18.43 -9.65 0.69
N GLU A 79 18.53 -9.59 -0.63
CA GLU A 79 19.78 -9.65 -1.38
C GLU A 79 20.61 -8.38 -1.14
N ASP A 80 21.90 -8.54 -0.86
CA ASP A 80 22.88 -7.43 -0.72
C ASP A 80 22.41 -6.26 0.13
N LEU A 81 21.71 -6.57 1.24
CA LEU A 81 21.18 -5.57 2.14
C LEU A 81 22.30 -4.92 2.95
N VAL A 82 22.54 -3.65 2.72
CA VAL A 82 23.45 -2.81 3.51
C VAL A 82 22.64 -1.91 4.44
N VAL A 83 23.06 -1.79 5.69
CA VAL A 83 22.40 -0.95 6.70
C VAL A 83 23.35 0.12 7.20
N GLU A 84 23.05 1.35 6.91
CA GLU A 84 23.76 2.51 7.42
C GLU A 84 23.04 3.08 8.64
N GLY A 85 23.60 2.83 9.83
CA GLY A 85 23.06 3.36 11.08
C GLY A 85 21.81 2.60 11.55
N ALA A 86 22.00 1.64 12.45
CA ALA A 86 20.93 0.77 12.94
C ALA A 86 20.01 1.42 14.01
N ASP A 87 20.13 2.70 14.23
CA ASP A 87 19.45 3.49 15.27
C ASP A 87 18.31 4.39 14.73
N LYS A 88 18.13 4.41 13.42
CA LYS A 88 17.12 5.23 12.73
C LYS A 88 16.29 4.41 11.74
N ILE A 89 15.21 5.01 11.25
CA ILE A 89 14.40 4.43 10.16
C ILE A 89 15.20 4.54 8.86
N ASN A 90 15.50 3.40 8.26
CA ASN A 90 16.22 3.28 6.99
C ASN A 90 15.35 2.69 5.90
N PHE A 91 14.33 1.90 6.25
CA PHE A 91 13.58 1.10 5.28
C PHE A 91 12.07 1.31 5.38
N GLN A 92 11.43 1.20 4.25
CA GLN A 92 9.98 1.23 4.10
C GLN A 92 9.52 0.11 3.17
N LEU A 93 8.38 -0.51 3.46
CA LEU A 93 7.81 -1.57 2.65
C LEU A 93 6.55 -1.06 1.95
N TYR A 94 6.47 -1.26 0.65
CA TYR A 94 5.32 -0.91 -0.17
C TYR A 94 4.64 -2.16 -0.68
N MET A 95 3.33 -2.20 -0.63
CA MET A 95 2.52 -3.27 -1.19
C MET A 95 1.60 -2.71 -2.26
N GLY A 96 1.76 -3.18 -3.49
CA GLY A 96 0.87 -2.84 -4.59
C GLY A 96 -0.48 -3.54 -4.50
N ASN A 97 -1.42 -3.08 -5.31
CA ASN A 97 -2.79 -3.58 -5.32
C ASN A 97 -3.06 -4.63 -6.40
N SER A 98 -2.13 -4.86 -7.34
CA SER A 98 -2.39 -5.67 -8.53
C SER A 98 -2.02 -7.14 -8.34
N ASN A 99 -0.85 -7.43 -7.81
CA ASN A 99 -0.33 -8.79 -7.67
C ASN A 99 0.32 -9.04 -6.31
N VAL A 100 0.52 -10.31 -5.99
CA VAL A 100 1.26 -10.74 -4.79
C VAL A 100 2.73 -10.32 -4.85
N SER A 101 3.28 -10.19 -6.05
CA SER A 101 4.65 -9.75 -6.31
C SER A 101 4.85 -8.24 -6.26
N ASP A 102 3.78 -7.44 -6.28
CA ASP A 102 3.88 -5.98 -6.17
C ASP A 102 4.20 -5.57 -4.72
N CYS A 103 5.32 -6.04 -4.19
CA CYS A 103 5.79 -5.71 -2.87
C CYS A 103 7.25 -5.31 -2.96
N PHE A 104 7.57 -4.09 -2.52
CA PHE A 104 8.88 -3.48 -2.67
C PHE A 104 9.40 -3.01 -1.32
N LEU A 105 10.66 -3.34 -1.04
CA LEU A 105 11.42 -2.77 0.07
C LEU A 105 12.25 -1.60 -0.48
N LEU A 106 12.20 -0.46 0.16
CA LEU A 106 12.95 0.75 -0.21
C LEU A 106 13.88 1.14 0.94
N ASN A 107 15.15 1.41 0.63
CA ASN A 107 16.01 2.19 1.51
C ASN A 107 15.73 3.68 1.25
N ILE A 108 15.17 4.38 2.25
CA ILE A 108 14.73 5.78 2.10
C ILE A 108 15.88 6.79 2.03
N HIS A 109 17.12 6.38 2.30
CA HIS A 109 18.30 7.25 2.26
C HIS A 109 19.09 7.07 0.96
N THR A 110 19.25 5.81 0.50
CA THR A 110 20.02 5.52 -0.72
C THR A 110 19.16 5.40 -1.96
N GLY A 111 17.83 5.28 -1.81
CA GLY A 111 16.92 5.01 -2.91
C GLY A 111 16.98 3.57 -3.44
N GLU A 112 17.83 2.73 -2.89
CA GLU A 112 17.90 1.33 -3.29
C GLU A 112 16.57 0.62 -3.06
N MET A 113 16.18 -0.23 -4.02
CA MET A 113 14.91 -0.95 -4.01
C MET A 113 15.11 -2.44 -4.20
N TRP A 114 14.26 -3.22 -3.56
CA TRP A 114 14.17 -4.67 -3.73
C TRP A 114 12.72 -5.06 -4.00
N GLU A 115 12.51 -5.96 -4.95
CA GLU A 115 11.21 -6.54 -5.27
C GLU A 115 11.04 -7.89 -4.59
N TYR A 116 9.85 -8.14 -4.02
CA TYR A 116 9.51 -9.44 -3.47
C TYR A 116 9.31 -10.45 -4.60
N TYR A 117 10.17 -11.44 -4.66
CA TYR A 117 10.19 -12.47 -5.68
C TYR A 117 9.85 -13.85 -5.12
N VAL A 118 9.01 -14.60 -5.85
CA VAL A 118 8.62 -15.96 -5.53
C VAL A 118 8.95 -16.85 -6.72
N GLU A 119 10.03 -17.61 -6.64
CA GLU A 119 10.45 -18.49 -7.73
C GLU A 119 9.71 -19.83 -7.70
N ARG A 120 9.48 -20.36 -6.51
CA ARG A 120 8.68 -21.56 -6.24
C ARG A 120 7.99 -21.38 -4.90
N LEU A 121 7.06 -22.24 -4.57
CA LEU A 121 6.33 -22.15 -3.28
C LEU A 121 7.24 -22.03 -2.05
N THR A 122 8.48 -22.46 -2.14
CA THR A 122 9.46 -22.49 -1.05
C THR A 122 10.58 -21.45 -1.17
N ASN A 123 10.86 -20.93 -2.37
CA ASN A 123 11.95 -19.98 -2.58
C ASN A 123 11.41 -18.56 -2.72
N ARG A 124 11.56 -17.77 -1.67
CA ARG A 124 11.09 -16.39 -1.56
C ARG A 124 12.23 -15.49 -1.11
N ALA A 125 12.40 -14.37 -1.78
CA ALA A 125 13.41 -13.39 -1.44
C ALA A 125 12.99 -11.98 -1.86
N PHE A 126 13.62 -10.98 -1.31
CA PHE A 126 13.66 -9.64 -1.88
C PHE A 126 14.91 -9.53 -2.74
N ARG A 127 14.74 -9.37 -4.06
CA ARG A 127 15.81 -9.22 -5.03
C ARG A 127 16.05 -7.75 -5.31
N LYS A 128 17.33 -7.38 -5.35
CA LYS A 128 17.74 -6.00 -5.61
C LYS A 128 17.37 -5.61 -7.04
N LEU A 129 16.75 -4.46 -7.21
CA LEU A 129 16.48 -3.87 -8.52
C LEU A 129 17.69 -3.06 -8.98
N GLU A 130 17.99 -3.16 -10.27
CA GLU A 130 19.02 -2.31 -10.87
C GLU A 130 18.52 -0.87 -10.96
N MET A 131 19.26 0.03 -10.34
CA MET A 131 18.97 1.46 -10.43
C MET A 131 19.37 2.01 -11.79
N PRO A 132 18.56 2.86 -12.44
CA PRO A 132 18.96 3.60 -13.62
C PRO A 132 20.27 4.37 -13.40
N VAL A 133 21.12 4.42 -14.42
CA VAL A 133 22.44 5.08 -14.36
C VAL A 133 22.31 6.56 -13.97
N GLU A 134 21.23 7.20 -14.41
CA GLU A 134 20.94 8.61 -14.16
C GLU A 134 20.79 8.96 -12.67
N LEU A 135 20.30 8.02 -11.86
CA LEU A 135 20.16 8.22 -10.42
C LEU A 135 21.46 8.02 -9.63
N LYS A 136 22.51 7.46 -10.27
CA LYS A 136 23.81 7.22 -9.65
C LYS A 136 24.78 8.40 -9.75
N LEU A 137 24.43 9.44 -10.50
CA LEU A 137 25.31 10.56 -10.82
C LEU A 137 25.11 11.81 -9.95
N GLU A 138 24.19 11.77 -8.97
CA GLU A 138 23.86 12.90 -8.11
C GLU A 138 24.48 12.82 -6.69
N GLU A 139 25.54 12.01 -6.51
CA GLU A 139 26.32 11.96 -5.27
C GLU A 139 27.57 12.86 -5.34
#